data_72eb5d8408fc2418945e714769b3ffab
#
_entry.id   72eb5d8408fc2418945e714769b3ffab
#
_cell.length_a   1.000
_cell.length_b   1.000
_cell.length_c   1.000
_cell.angle_alpha   90.00
_cell.angle_beta   90.00
_cell.angle_gamma   90.00
#
_symmetry.space_group_name_H-M   'P 1'
#
loop_
_entity.id
_entity.type
_entity.pdbx_description
1 polymer ?
#
loop_
_entity_poly.entity_id
_entity_poly.type
_entity_poly.pdbx_seq_one_letter_code
_entity_poly.pdbx_strand_id
1 'polypeptide(L)'
;MPEFRYLWARAITRFDPADRARVQNIRLAAQKLDGKVLPPGATLSFNQVVGSRQAPEAGFGAAPVFTDKGRVRAPGGGVCQVSSTLYAAVLLTDLQVLERHAHAMPVPYLAPGLDATVSSALDLRIKNPHPFAVQIRLSVQGRRLQAEVWGEKPLSSRLRLLRRASRCVRDRVPALQVTVWRVLPDNRREQVSEDVYYLGR
;
A
#
# COMPACT_ATOMS: atom_id res chain seq x y z
N MET A 1 -0.06 -20.14 -20.35
CA MET A 1 0.20 -19.01 -19.44
C MET A 1 -0.89 -19.01 -18.38
N PRO A 2 -0.61 -18.63 -17.11
CA PRO A 2 -1.63 -18.53 -16.09
C PRO A 2 -2.72 -17.54 -16.51
N GLU A 3 -3.98 -17.90 -16.30
CA GLU A 3 -5.12 -17.06 -16.66
C GLU A 3 -5.77 -16.51 -15.41
N PHE A 4 -5.64 -15.20 -15.19
CA PHE A 4 -6.16 -14.50 -14.02
C PHE A 4 -7.58 -14.01 -14.27
N ARG A 5 -8.58 -14.84 -13.90
CA ARG A 5 -10.00 -14.60 -14.14
C ARG A 5 -10.75 -14.03 -12.95
N TYR A 6 -10.22 -14.20 -11.72
CA TYR A 6 -10.94 -13.87 -10.50
C TYR A 6 -10.38 -12.64 -9.85
N LEU A 7 -11.13 -11.55 -9.86
CA LEU A 7 -10.83 -10.37 -9.05
C LEU A 7 -11.10 -10.69 -7.57
N TRP A 8 -10.04 -10.72 -6.77
CA TRP A 8 -10.12 -10.97 -5.34
C TRP A 8 -10.43 -9.70 -4.55
N ALA A 9 -9.71 -8.65 -4.85
CA ALA A 9 -9.84 -7.38 -4.15
C ALA A 9 -9.46 -6.19 -5.02
N ARG A 10 -10.00 -5.03 -4.65
CA ARG A 10 -9.69 -3.74 -5.27
C ARG A 10 -9.62 -2.66 -4.21
N ALA A 11 -8.63 -1.78 -4.32
CA ALA A 11 -8.56 -0.54 -3.57
C ALA A 11 -8.36 0.65 -4.52
N ILE A 12 -8.95 1.79 -4.16
CA ILE A 12 -8.85 3.02 -4.95
C ILE A 12 -8.50 4.16 -4.02
N THR A 13 -7.48 4.93 -4.39
CA THR A 13 -7.15 6.21 -3.76
C THR A 13 -7.22 7.34 -4.77
N ARG A 14 -7.39 8.57 -4.27
CA ARG A 14 -7.42 9.78 -5.09
C ARG A 14 -6.24 10.66 -4.78
N PHE A 15 -5.75 11.38 -5.77
CA PHE A 15 -4.68 12.37 -5.64
C PHE A 15 -5.04 13.67 -6.34
N ASP A 16 -4.40 14.75 -5.94
CA ASP A 16 -4.52 16.04 -6.61
C ASP A 16 -3.73 16.01 -7.93
N PRO A 17 -4.36 16.26 -9.07
CA PRO A 17 -3.69 16.29 -10.37
C PRO A 17 -2.85 17.55 -10.60
N ALA A 18 -2.94 18.58 -9.75
CA ALA A 18 -2.22 19.85 -9.91
C ALA A 18 -0.69 19.67 -9.77
N ASP A 19 -0.22 18.79 -8.90
CA ASP A 19 1.23 18.48 -8.80
C ASP A 19 1.64 17.46 -9.87
N ARG A 20 2.06 17.96 -11.04
CA ARG A 20 2.44 17.13 -12.19
C ARG A 20 3.57 16.14 -11.88
N ALA A 21 4.57 16.57 -11.10
CA ALA A 21 5.69 15.69 -10.72
C ALA A 21 5.20 14.53 -9.83
N ARG A 22 4.33 14.80 -8.88
CA ARG A 22 3.70 13.78 -8.05
C ARG A 22 2.87 12.80 -8.88
N VAL A 23 2.06 13.31 -9.81
CA VAL A 23 1.25 12.47 -10.73
C VAL A 23 2.15 11.56 -11.56
N GLN A 24 3.23 12.10 -12.12
CA GLN A 24 4.20 11.33 -12.89
C GLN A 24 4.85 10.22 -12.03
N ASN A 25 5.25 10.52 -10.81
CA ASN A 25 5.83 9.54 -9.89
C ASN A 25 4.83 8.41 -9.57
N ILE A 26 3.55 8.74 -9.32
CA ILE A 26 2.49 7.76 -9.06
C ILE A 26 2.31 6.85 -10.28
N ARG A 27 2.25 7.42 -11.49
CA ARG A 27 2.11 6.67 -12.75
C ARG A 27 3.28 5.73 -12.97
N LEU A 28 4.51 6.23 -12.81
CA LEU A 28 5.72 5.46 -13.01
C LEU A 28 5.82 4.27 -12.04
N ALA A 29 5.56 4.49 -10.75
CA ALA A 29 5.57 3.42 -9.76
C ALA A 29 4.44 2.40 -10.02
N ALA A 30 3.24 2.86 -10.40
CA ALA A 30 2.14 1.98 -10.75
C ALA A 30 2.44 1.13 -11.98
N GLN A 31 3.02 1.71 -13.04
CA GLN A 31 3.41 0.99 -14.27
C GLN A 31 4.45 -0.11 -14.00
N LYS A 32 5.41 0.14 -13.10
CA LYS A 32 6.44 -0.87 -12.74
C LYS A 32 5.84 -2.07 -12.01
N LEU A 33 4.74 -1.88 -11.29
CA LEU A 33 4.04 -2.92 -10.52
C LEU A 33 2.92 -3.59 -11.32
N ASP A 34 2.38 -2.90 -12.32
CA ASP A 34 1.26 -3.41 -13.10
C ASP A 34 1.61 -4.70 -13.83
N GLY A 35 0.70 -5.67 -13.78
CA GLY A 35 0.88 -6.97 -14.41
C GLY A 35 1.84 -7.92 -13.68
N LYS A 36 2.42 -7.56 -12.54
CA LYS A 36 3.34 -8.44 -11.80
C LYS A 36 2.64 -9.71 -11.35
N VAL A 37 3.22 -10.83 -11.72
CA VAL A 37 2.76 -12.17 -11.35
C VAL A 37 3.60 -12.66 -10.17
N LEU A 38 2.92 -13.15 -9.14
CA LEU A 38 3.51 -13.83 -7.99
C LEU A 38 3.26 -15.33 -8.12
N PRO A 39 4.25 -16.11 -8.55
CA PRO A 39 4.14 -17.58 -8.55
C PRO A 39 3.85 -18.16 -7.16
N PRO A 40 3.52 -19.43 -7.05
CA PRO A 40 3.38 -20.12 -5.77
C PRO A 40 4.57 -19.90 -4.85
N GLY A 41 4.31 -19.47 -3.61
CA GLY A 41 5.32 -19.21 -2.59
C GLY A 41 6.18 -17.96 -2.80
N ALA A 42 6.06 -17.27 -3.94
CA ALA A 42 6.88 -16.10 -4.26
C ALA A 42 6.54 -14.89 -3.38
N THR A 43 7.55 -14.04 -3.17
CA THR A 43 7.44 -12.77 -2.45
C THR A 43 7.68 -11.61 -3.41
N LEU A 44 6.77 -10.65 -3.43
CA LEU A 44 6.97 -9.35 -4.06
C LEU A 44 7.58 -8.40 -3.04
N SER A 45 8.70 -7.76 -3.39
CA SER A 45 9.25 -6.59 -2.72
C SER A 45 8.89 -5.35 -3.54
N PHE A 46 8.19 -4.42 -2.94
CA PHE A 46 7.83 -3.17 -3.60
C PHE A 46 9.08 -2.41 -4.06
N ASN A 47 10.09 -2.32 -3.18
CA ASN A 47 11.32 -1.59 -3.48
C ASN A 47 12.15 -2.25 -4.58
N GLN A 48 12.20 -3.59 -4.65
CA GLN A 48 12.89 -4.28 -5.75
C GLN A 48 12.22 -4.04 -7.09
N VAL A 49 10.89 -4.01 -7.13
CA VAL A 49 10.12 -3.80 -8.37
C VAL A 49 10.18 -2.34 -8.83
N VAL A 50 9.98 -1.40 -7.91
CA VAL A 50 9.94 0.04 -8.24
C VAL A 50 11.35 0.61 -8.46
N GLY A 51 12.34 0.08 -7.76
CA GLY A 51 13.73 0.52 -7.84
C GLY A 51 14.01 1.79 -7.03
N SER A 52 15.24 2.27 -7.14
CA SER A 52 15.68 3.51 -6.49
C SER A 52 14.86 4.70 -7.01
N ARG A 53 14.45 5.55 -6.09
CA ARG A 53 13.76 6.81 -6.41
C ARG A 53 14.73 8.00 -6.48
N GLN A 54 15.97 7.80 -6.02
CA GLN A 54 17.01 8.83 -5.98
C GLN A 54 17.90 8.82 -7.23
N ALA A 55 17.93 7.70 -7.95
CA ALA A 55 18.71 7.57 -9.18
C ALA A 55 18.08 8.43 -10.28
N PRO A 56 18.82 9.36 -10.92
CA PRO A 56 18.27 10.24 -11.95
C PRO A 56 17.63 9.48 -13.13
N GLU A 57 18.23 8.37 -13.52
CA GLU A 57 17.75 7.48 -14.59
C GLU A 57 16.44 6.78 -14.25
N ALA A 58 16.06 6.72 -12.99
CA ALA A 58 14.78 6.14 -12.56
C ALA A 58 13.56 6.99 -12.93
N GLY A 59 13.77 8.25 -13.32
CA GLY A 59 12.74 9.15 -13.85
C GLY A 59 11.75 9.71 -12.79
N PHE A 60 12.06 9.56 -11.49
CA PHE A 60 11.23 10.15 -10.42
C PHE A 60 11.55 11.63 -10.22
N GLY A 61 10.55 12.48 -10.41
CA GLY A 61 10.65 13.92 -10.18
C GLY A 61 10.54 14.33 -8.71
N ALA A 62 11.07 15.51 -8.37
CA ALA A 62 10.92 16.10 -7.05
C ALA A 62 9.47 16.53 -6.81
N ALA A 63 8.81 15.93 -5.81
CA ALA A 63 7.44 16.20 -5.39
C ALA A 63 7.35 16.19 -3.86
N PRO A 64 6.25 16.68 -3.27
CA PRO A 64 6.12 16.72 -1.83
C PRO A 64 6.20 15.34 -1.19
N VAL A 65 7.06 15.21 -0.18
CA VAL A 65 7.19 14.08 0.73
C VAL A 65 7.05 14.59 2.17
N PHE A 66 6.54 13.73 3.04
CA PHE A 66 6.53 14.01 4.49
C PHE A 66 7.75 13.38 5.13
N THR A 67 8.47 14.16 5.91
CA THR A 67 9.62 13.72 6.69
C THR A 67 9.42 14.13 8.16
N ASP A 68 10.30 13.70 9.03
CA ASP A 68 10.39 14.16 10.43
C ASP A 68 10.57 15.68 10.56
N LYS A 69 11.17 16.31 9.54
CA LYS A 69 11.38 17.77 9.44
C LYS A 69 10.23 18.53 8.76
N GLY A 70 9.10 17.83 8.51
CA GLY A 70 7.94 18.41 7.83
C GLY A 70 7.87 18.06 6.34
N ARG A 71 7.17 18.91 5.57
CA ARG A 71 6.93 18.70 4.13
C ARG A 71 8.08 19.28 3.31
N VAL A 72 8.81 18.42 2.60
CA VAL A 72 9.90 18.80 1.69
C VAL A 72 9.62 18.30 0.26
N ARG A 73 10.35 18.81 -0.74
CA ARG A 73 10.30 18.26 -2.09
C ARG A 73 11.51 17.33 -2.30
N ALA A 74 11.23 16.08 -2.67
CA ALA A 74 12.26 15.09 -2.96
C ALA A 74 11.80 14.14 -4.08
N PRO A 75 12.72 13.46 -4.77
CA PRO A 75 12.37 12.45 -5.77
C PRO A 75 11.46 11.36 -5.20
N GLY A 76 10.43 10.97 -5.96
CA GLY A 76 9.51 9.90 -5.57
C GLY A 76 8.34 10.34 -4.67
N GLY A 77 8.13 11.64 -4.43
CA GLY A 77 6.90 12.10 -3.76
C GLY A 77 5.67 11.55 -4.46
N GLY A 78 4.79 10.85 -3.71
CA GLY A 78 3.61 10.14 -4.21
C GLY A 78 3.75 8.62 -4.27
N VAL A 79 4.97 8.06 -4.25
CA VAL A 79 5.20 6.61 -4.32
C VAL A 79 4.59 5.86 -3.13
N CYS A 80 4.63 6.43 -1.91
CA CYS A 80 3.95 5.85 -0.75
C CYS A 80 2.42 5.76 -0.91
N GLN A 81 1.81 6.54 -1.79
CA GLN A 81 0.39 6.35 -2.11
C GLN A 81 0.17 5.09 -2.94
N VAL A 82 1.15 4.71 -3.79
CA VAL A 82 1.08 3.48 -4.59
C VAL A 82 1.21 2.25 -3.69
N SER A 83 2.21 2.22 -2.80
CA SER A 83 2.36 1.13 -1.82
C SER A 83 1.17 1.01 -0.89
N SER A 84 0.63 2.12 -0.41
CA SER A 84 -0.57 2.15 0.44
C SER A 84 -1.82 1.62 -0.28
N THR A 85 -2.02 2.00 -1.55
CA THR A 85 -3.16 1.52 -2.32
C THR A 85 -3.07 0.02 -2.59
N LEU A 86 -1.86 -0.47 -2.89
CA LEU A 86 -1.61 -1.90 -3.03
C LEU A 86 -1.84 -2.64 -1.71
N TYR A 87 -1.31 -2.15 -0.60
CA TYR A 87 -1.50 -2.74 0.73
C TYR A 87 -2.98 -2.83 1.10
N ALA A 88 -3.75 -1.76 0.88
CA ALA A 88 -5.19 -1.73 1.16
C ALA A 88 -5.97 -2.79 0.35
N ALA A 89 -5.56 -3.08 -0.90
CA ALA A 89 -6.14 -4.17 -1.68
C ALA A 89 -5.73 -5.54 -1.12
N VAL A 90 -4.46 -5.72 -0.78
CA VAL A 90 -3.91 -6.98 -0.24
C VAL A 90 -4.55 -7.35 1.09
N LEU A 91 -4.87 -6.39 1.94
CA LEU A 91 -5.55 -6.64 3.23
C LEU A 91 -6.89 -7.36 3.08
N LEU A 92 -7.56 -7.23 1.94
CA LEU A 92 -8.84 -7.87 1.64
C LEU A 92 -8.67 -9.28 1.02
N THR A 93 -7.45 -9.78 0.97
CA THR A 93 -7.09 -11.12 0.46
C THR A 93 -6.39 -11.91 1.55
N ASP A 94 -6.14 -13.19 1.28
CA ASP A 94 -5.35 -14.07 2.15
C ASP A 94 -3.85 -14.07 1.82
N LEU A 95 -3.39 -13.14 0.96
CA LEU A 95 -1.97 -12.90 0.79
C LEU A 95 -1.32 -12.50 2.12
N GLN A 96 -0.09 -12.96 2.34
CA GLN A 96 0.66 -12.68 3.55
C GLN A 96 1.46 -11.39 3.40
N VAL A 97 1.30 -10.46 4.32
CA VAL A 97 2.13 -9.27 4.43
C VAL A 97 3.30 -9.59 5.34
N LEU A 98 4.51 -9.68 4.78
CA LEU A 98 5.73 -10.01 5.51
C LEU A 98 6.40 -8.77 6.11
N GLU A 99 6.24 -7.61 5.46
CA GLU A 99 6.79 -6.33 5.90
C GLU A 99 5.85 -5.21 5.50
N ARG A 100 5.57 -4.31 6.44
CA ARG A 100 4.80 -3.09 6.23
C ARG A 100 5.08 -2.11 7.36
N HIS A 101 5.19 -0.86 7.04
CA HIS A 101 5.42 0.24 7.99
C HIS A 101 4.32 1.29 7.82
N ALA A 102 3.74 1.76 8.94
CA ALA A 102 2.80 2.88 8.93
C ALA A 102 3.52 4.21 8.68
N HIS A 103 2.80 5.23 8.19
CA HIS A 103 3.29 6.60 8.27
C HIS A 103 3.25 7.09 9.72
N ALA A 104 4.16 7.99 10.07
CA ALA A 104 4.15 8.61 11.41
C ALA A 104 2.92 9.50 11.65
N MET A 105 2.27 9.99 10.58
CA MET A 105 1.08 10.83 10.62
C MET A 105 0.01 10.28 9.67
N PRO A 106 -1.29 10.57 9.93
CA PRO A 106 -2.36 10.17 9.02
C PRO A 106 -2.14 10.74 7.61
N VAL A 107 -2.32 9.90 6.60
CA VAL A 107 -2.27 10.32 5.20
C VAL A 107 -3.67 10.72 4.71
N PRO A 108 -3.80 11.70 3.78
CA PRO A 108 -5.12 12.22 3.40
C PRO A 108 -5.90 11.31 2.45
N TYR A 109 -5.28 10.29 1.87
CA TYR A 109 -5.86 9.46 0.81
C TYR A 109 -6.37 8.09 1.29
N LEU A 110 -6.08 7.69 2.54
CA LEU A 110 -6.57 6.46 3.18
C LEU A 110 -6.81 6.68 4.67
N ALA A 111 -7.69 5.85 5.22
CA ALA A 111 -7.87 5.80 6.68
C ALA A 111 -6.60 5.24 7.36
N PRO A 112 -6.19 5.77 8.54
CA PRO A 112 -5.06 5.25 9.30
C PRO A 112 -5.18 3.74 9.55
N GLY A 113 -4.07 3.01 9.45
CA GLY A 113 -4.01 1.55 9.51
C GLY A 113 -4.08 0.86 8.15
N LEU A 114 -4.47 1.57 7.08
CA LEU A 114 -4.56 1.02 5.73
C LEU A 114 -3.44 1.52 4.79
N ASP A 115 -2.51 2.27 5.31
CA ASP A 115 -1.38 2.85 4.59
C ASP A 115 -0.10 2.01 4.74
N ALA A 116 0.83 2.20 3.82
CA ALA A 116 2.15 1.57 3.84
C ALA A 116 3.22 2.55 3.37
N THR A 117 4.17 2.85 4.25
CA THR A 117 5.34 3.68 3.95
C THR A 117 6.42 2.84 3.28
N VAL A 118 7.03 3.39 2.25
CA VAL A 118 8.22 2.83 1.61
C VAL A 118 9.31 3.89 1.48
N SER A 119 10.55 3.48 1.73
CA SER A 119 11.75 4.31 1.62
C SER A 119 12.93 3.47 1.16
N SER A 120 14.16 3.97 1.23
CA SER A 120 15.35 3.12 1.03
C SER A 120 15.53 2.06 2.10
N ALA A 121 14.99 2.28 3.31
CA ALA A 121 15.11 1.38 4.46
C ALA A 121 13.81 0.62 4.80
N LEU A 122 12.66 1.05 4.28
CA LEU A 122 11.35 0.50 4.60
C LEU A 122 10.71 -0.06 3.33
N ASP A 123 10.23 -1.30 3.39
CA ASP A 123 9.60 -1.96 2.23
C ASP A 123 8.15 -2.37 2.52
N LEU A 124 7.43 -2.70 1.46
CA LEU A 124 6.20 -3.47 1.49
C LEU A 124 6.48 -4.81 0.83
N ARG A 125 6.43 -5.89 1.62
CA ARG A 125 6.71 -7.25 1.15
C ARG A 125 5.49 -8.12 1.29
N ILE A 126 5.08 -8.72 0.17
CA ILE A 126 3.83 -9.50 0.05
C ILE A 126 4.18 -10.88 -0.48
N LYS A 127 3.78 -11.93 0.24
CA LYS A 127 3.99 -13.32 -0.16
C LYS A 127 2.69 -13.94 -0.66
N ASN A 128 2.77 -14.68 -1.75
CA ASN A 128 1.71 -15.54 -2.23
C ASN A 128 1.80 -16.91 -1.51
N PRO A 129 0.88 -17.25 -0.60
CA PRO A 129 0.88 -18.55 0.09
C PRO A 129 0.22 -19.67 -0.73
N HIS A 130 -0.42 -19.34 -1.86
CA HIS A 130 -1.19 -20.31 -2.64
C HIS A 130 -0.32 -21.22 -3.49
N PRO A 131 -0.80 -22.42 -3.87
CA PRO A 131 -0.15 -23.33 -4.81
C PRO A 131 -0.40 -22.94 -6.29
N PHE A 132 -0.92 -21.74 -6.55
CA PHE A 132 -1.18 -21.17 -7.88
C PHE A 132 -0.77 -19.69 -7.91
N ALA A 133 -0.66 -19.14 -9.12
CA ALA A 133 -0.19 -17.77 -9.29
C ALA A 133 -1.27 -16.73 -8.97
N VAL A 134 -0.80 -15.55 -8.55
CA VAL A 134 -1.60 -14.35 -8.28
C VAL A 134 -1.01 -13.19 -9.07
N GLN A 135 -1.85 -12.33 -9.61
CA GLN A 135 -1.41 -11.13 -10.35
C GLN A 135 -1.82 -9.86 -9.63
N ILE A 136 -0.89 -8.94 -9.56
CA ILE A 136 -1.11 -7.56 -9.12
C ILE A 136 -1.34 -6.69 -10.36
N ARG A 137 -2.41 -5.91 -10.36
CA ARG A 137 -2.69 -4.92 -11.42
C ARG A 137 -2.83 -3.54 -10.80
N LEU A 138 -2.19 -2.56 -11.41
CA LEU A 138 -2.33 -1.16 -11.03
C LEU A 138 -2.67 -0.31 -12.24
N SER A 139 -3.57 0.64 -12.04
CA SER A 139 -3.93 1.60 -13.09
C SER A 139 -4.12 2.99 -12.52
N VAL A 140 -3.84 3.99 -13.36
CA VAL A 140 -4.05 5.41 -13.04
C VAL A 140 -4.95 6.01 -14.10
N GLN A 141 -6.14 6.43 -13.69
CA GLN A 141 -7.15 7.06 -14.55
C GLN A 141 -7.61 8.39 -13.94
N GLY A 142 -7.35 9.48 -14.64
CA GLY A 142 -7.63 10.83 -14.13
C GLY A 142 -6.89 11.05 -12.82
N ARG A 143 -7.64 11.25 -11.72
CA ARG A 143 -7.14 11.45 -10.36
C ARG A 143 -7.29 10.22 -9.46
N ARG A 144 -7.53 9.04 -10.04
CA ARG A 144 -7.69 7.77 -9.34
C ARG A 144 -6.49 6.87 -9.59
N LEU A 145 -5.92 6.35 -8.51
CA LEU A 145 -5.00 5.23 -8.51
C LEU A 145 -5.78 4.02 -8.01
N GLN A 146 -5.76 2.94 -8.78
CA GLN A 146 -6.40 1.68 -8.46
C GLN A 146 -5.36 0.58 -8.35
N ALA A 147 -5.49 -0.26 -7.33
CA ALA A 147 -4.76 -1.51 -7.19
C ALA A 147 -5.75 -2.67 -7.10
N GLU A 148 -5.46 -3.75 -7.80
CA GLU A 148 -6.25 -4.96 -7.86
C GLU A 148 -5.39 -6.19 -7.63
N VAL A 149 -5.97 -7.19 -6.99
CA VAL A 149 -5.39 -8.52 -6.81
C VAL A 149 -6.26 -9.51 -7.57
N TRP A 150 -5.66 -10.26 -8.50
CA TRP A 150 -6.32 -11.23 -9.33
C TRP A 150 -5.72 -12.62 -9.12
N GLY A 151 -6.57 -13.65 -9.01
CA GLY A 151 -6.15 -15.04 -8.88
C GLY A 151 -6.53 -15.91 -10.07
N GLU A 152 -5.83 -17.03 -10.26
CA GLU A 152 -6.21 -18.10 -11.18
C GLU A 152 -7.47 -18.84 -10.69
N LYS A 153 -7.70 -18.83 -9.36
CA LYS A 153 -8.86 -19.44 -8.70
C LYS A 153 -9.61 -18.39 -7.89
N PRO A 154 -10.90 -18.62 -7.59
CA PRO A 154 -11.62 -17.71 -6.70
C PRO A 154 -10.98 -17.68 -5.32
N LEU A 155 -11.09 -16.54 -4.64
CA LEU A 155 -10.71 -16.42 -3.24
C LEU A 155 -11.62 -17.35 -2.42
N SER A 156 -11.04 -18.13 -1.53
CA SER A 156 -11.78 -19.12 -0.72
C SER A 156 -12.87 -18.49 0.14
N SER A 157 -12.68 -17.22 0.51
CA SER A 157 -13.64 -16.48 1.32
C SER A 157 -13.45 -14.96 1.21
N ARG A 158 -14.55 -14.21 1.27
CA ARG A 158 -14.47 -12.75 1.38
C ARG A 158 -14.04 -12.34 2.77
N LEU A 159 -12.90 -11.66 2.85
CA LEU A 159 -12.43 -11.05 4.08
C LEU A 159 -13.04 -9.66 4.25
N ARG A 160 -13.27 -9.28 5.49
CA ARG A 160 -13.67 -7.93 5.88
C ARG A 160 -12.61 -7.34 6.79
N LEU A 161 -12.48 -6.04 6.78
CA LEU A 161 -11.61 -5.32 7.71
C LEU A 161 -12.45 -4.72 8.84
N LEU A 162 -11.99 -4.93 10.06
CA LEU A 162 -12.44 -4.20 11.24
C LEU A 162 -11.30 -3.28 11.67
N ARG A 163 -11.59 -2.01 11.86
CA ARG A 163 -10.62 -1.00 12.29
C ARG A 163 -11.15 -0.31 13.55
N ARG A 164 -10.34 -0.28 14.59
CA ARG A 164 -10.57 0.50 15.81
C ARG A 164 -9.53 1.60 15.91
N ALA A 165 -9.96 2.82 16.18
CA ALA A 165 -9.09 3.95 16.37
C ALA A 165 -9.47 4.64 17.69
N SER A 166 -8.49 4.98 18.52
CA SER A 166 -8.65 5.69 19.76
C SER A 166 -7.61 6.80 19.90
N ARG A 167 -8.04 7.95 20.39
CA ARG A 167 -7.10 9.04 20.71
C ARG A 167 -6.28 8.66 21.95
N CYS A 168 -4.98 8.97 21.90
CA CYS A 168 -4.04 8.76 23.00
C CYS A 168 -3.00 9.90 23.00
N VAL A 169 -2.12 9.86 23.97
CA VAL A 169 -0.94 10.72 24.02
C VAL A 169 0.28 9.83 23.98
N ARG A 170 1.23 10.11 23.08
CA ARG A 170 2.52 9.44 22.98
C ARG A 170 3.61 10.49 22.93
N ASP A 171 4.66 10.32 23.72
CA ASP A 171 5.79 11.27 23.80
C ASP A 171 5.33 12.72 24.02
N ARG A 172 4.30 12.93 24.83
CA ARG A 172 3.65 14.22 25.12
C ARG A 172 2.97 14.87 23.90
N VAL A 173 2.76 14.11 22.82
CA VAL A 173 2.09 14.58 21.59
C VAL A 173 0.75 13.87 21.44
N PRO A 174 -0.33 14.58 21.06
CA PRO A 174 -1.59 13.92 20.68
C PRO A 174 -1.36 12.91 19.55
N ALA A 175 -1.94 11.73 19.71
CA ALA A 175 -1.78 10.65 18.76
C ALA A 175 -3.09 9.87 18.58
N LEU A 176 -3.12 9.04 17.54
CA LEU A 176 -4.19 8.09 17.24
C LEU A 176 -3.59 6.69 17.24
N GLN A 177 -4.03 5.85 18.17
CA GLN A 177 -3.72 4.42 18.13
C GLN A 177 -4.77 3.72 17.28
N VAL A 178 -4.32 2.91 16.32
CA VAL A 178 -5.20 2.22 15.35
C VAL A 178 -4.84 0.76 15.31
N THR A 179 -5.83 -0.10 15.52
CA THR A 179 -5.70 -1.55 15.33
C THR A 179 -6.59 -1.98 14.18
N VAL A 180 -6.05 -2.84 13.30
CA VAL A 180 -6.75 -3.40 12.16
C VAL A 180 -6.81 -4.92 12.29
N TRP A 181 -7.97 -5.49 12.04
CA TRP A 181 -8.20 -6.93 12.01
C TRP A 181 -8.79 -7.34 10.66
N ARG A 182 -8.38 -8.49 10.17
CA ARG A 182 -9.14 -9.27 9.20
C ARG A 182 -10.22 -10.03 9.96
N VAL A 183 -11.44 -9.99 9.46
CA VAL A 183 -12.56 -10.77 9.96
C VAL A 183 -12.79 -11.91 8.97
N LEU A 184 -12.55 -13.13 9.44
CA LEU A 184 -12.73 -14.36 8.69
C LEU A 184 -14.23 -14.72 8.58
N PRO A 185 -14.63 -15.64 7.67
CA PRO A 185 -16.04 -16.03 7.50
C PRO A 185 -16.71 -16.60 8.75
N ASP A 186 -15.92 -17.25 9.61
CA ASP A 186 -16.37 -17.78 10.90
C ASP A 186 -16.40 -16.72 12.03
N ASN A 187 -16.28 -15.43 11.67
CA ASN A 187 -16.17 -14.28 12.55
C ASN A 187 -14.94 -14.24 13.47
N ARG A 188 -14.00 -15.15 13.33
CA ARG A 188 -12.69 -15.00 13.97
C ARG A 188 -11.99 -13.74 13.45
N ARG A 189 -11.20 -13.12 14.34
CA ARG A 189 -10.45 -11.90 14.04
C ARG A 189 -8.96 -12.21 14.09
N GLU A 190 -8.27 -11.87 13.03
CA GLU A 190 -6.82 -11.92 12.92
C GLU A 190 -6.28 -10.50 12.95
N GLN A 191 -5.50 -10.13 13.96
CA GLN A 191 -4.89 -8.81 14.04
C GLN A 191 -3.82 -8.68 12.97
N VAL A 192 -3.96 -7.67 12.11
CA VAL A 192 -3.02 -7.42 10.99
C VAL A 192 -2.03 -6.34 11.32
N SER A 193 -2.45 -5.32 12.06
CA SER A 193 -1.56 -4.24 12.52
C SER A 193 -2.08 -3.56 13.78
N GLU A 194 -1.13 -2.94 14.48
CA GLU A 194 -1.38 -1.95 15.52
C GLU A 194 -0.38 -0.81 15.33
N ASP A 195 -0.89 0.39 15.05
CA ASP A 195 -0.10 1.53 14.63
C ASP A 195 -0.42 2.76 15.49
N VAL A 196 0.55 3.66 15.60
CA VAL A 196 0.38 4.97 16.26
C VAL A 196 0.67 6.07 15.24
N TYR A 197 -0.26 7.00 15.09
CA TYR A 197 -0.14 8.18 14.22
C TYR A 197 -0.14 9.44 15.06
N TYR A 198 0.88 10.27 14.95
CA TYR A 198 0.95 11.53 15.64
C TYR A 198 0.02 12.57 14.99
N LEU A 199 -0.70 13.33 15.84
CA LEU A 199 -1.63 14.38 15.44
C LEU A 199 -1.03 15.74 15.80
N GLY A 200 -0.50 16.48 14.82
CA GLY A 200 0.00 17.83 15.06
C GLY A 200 1.50 17.89 15.38
N ARG A 201 2.31 17.50 14.43
CA ARG A 201 3.68 18.00 14.26
C ARG A 201 3.72 19.03 13.14
#